data_052fb28bb2633cb12dc37433b1db189e
#
_entry.id   052fb28bb2633cb12dc37433b1db189e
#
_cell.length_a   1.000
_cell.length_b   1.000
_cell.length_c   1.000
_cell.angle_alpha   90.00
_cell.angle_beta   90.00
_cell.angle_gamma   90.00
#
_symmetry.space_group_name_H-M   'P 1'
#
loop_
_entity.id
_entity.type
_entity.pdbx_description
1 polymer ?
#
loop_
_entity_poly.entity_id
_entity_poly.type
_entity_poly.pdbx_seq_one_letter_code
_entity_poly.pdbx_strand_id
1 'polypeptide(L)'
;MPSHAHLNQKSQESSKHSWNTIKPEPSKPRAFSTRITFFFGITAFMTALLLITILVYTWNEDLSKEFYDSFFLAAAGAIVLACFIGCLVSRSLTRPISSLTNTAFQIRNGDLSVRSGVRGSDELGRLGETFDDMATALEKDLKLEHRLTSDVAHELRTPLMAILATVEAMQDGVLPADQERLENVASEARRLSRLVDAMLHLSRLENGSTSIRPVKNDLIALVQSLVKSQEPLFRERKICLQFINKTGRDQCFVKVDADMIREAIVNLLSNAMRYTDVNGLVSVTVEESRGDVVISVSDTGIGIAKEDIPQTFSRFWRSDSSRERASGGLGVGLSITKEILDRHNGTISIESELGRGTTFSLHIPHT
;
A
#
# COMPACT_ATOMS: atom_id res chain seq x y z
N MET A 1 12.56 43.00 -25.33
CA MET A 1 12.40 42.77 -23.88
C MET A 1 12.77 41.32 -23.58
N PRO A 2 13.88 41.02 -22.96
CA PRO A 2 14.22 39.68 -22.48
C PRO A 2 14.27 39.73 -20.95
N SER A 3 13.49 38.92 -20.23
CA SER A 3 13.75 38.59 -18.84
C SER A 3 12.63 37.78 -18.17
N HIS A 4 12.42 36.54 -18.55
CA HIS A 4 11.67 35.58 -17.72
C HIS A 4 12.25 34.15 -17.71
N ALA A 5 13.35 33.90 -18.42
CA ALA A 5 13.99 32.57 -18.47
C ALA A 5 14.94 32.27 -17.31
N HIS A 6 15.42 33.29 -16.55
CA HIS A 6 16.44 33.11 -15.51
C HIS A 6 15.90 32.82 -14.10
N LEU A 7 14.60 33.00 -13.85
CA LEU A 7 14.02 32.74 -12.52
C LEU A 7 13.62 31.29 -12.27
N ASN A 8 13.42 30.53 -13.35
CA ASN A 8 12.97 29.11 -13.20
C ASN A 8 14.14 28.12 -13.08
N GLN A 9 15.36 28.50 -13.44
CA GLN A 9 16.53 27.63 -13.25
C GLN A 9 17.07 27.67 -11.79
N LYS A 10 16.96 28.78 -11.09
CA LYS A 10 17.44 28.89 -9.71
C LYS A 10 16.57 28.17 -8.68
N SER A 11 15.28 27.96 -8.95
CA SER A 11 14.40 27.21 -8.05
C SER A 11 14.55 25.69 -8.19
N GLN A 12 15.00 25.18 -9.34
CA GLN A 12 15.29 23.75 -9.53
C GLN A 12 16.68 23.34 -8.99
N GLU A 13 17.65 24.25 -8.98
CA GLU A 13 18.98 23.98 -8.38
C GLU A 13 18.97 24.04 -6.85
N SER A 14 18.12 24.86 -6.24
CA SER A 14 18.01 24.97 -4.77
C SER A 14 17.38 23.72 -4.13
N SER A 15 16.51 22.99 -4.84
CA SER A 15 15.87 21.78 -4.33
C SER A 15 16.78 20.53 -4.43
N LYS A 16 17.82 20.56 -5.27
CA LYS A 16 18.79 19.45 -5.42
C LYS A 16 19.97 19.50 -4.42
N HIS A 17 20.10 20.54 -3.62
CA HIS A 17 21.33 20.77 -2.83
C HIS A 17 21.25 20.46 -1.34
N SER A 18 20.09 20.03 -0.79
CA SER A 18 20.00 19.77 0.67
C SER A 18 20.09 18.30 1.09
N TRP A 19 20.11 17.34 0.15
CA TRP A 19 20.14 15.90 0.49
C TRP A 19 21.46 15.19 0.16
N ASN A 20 22.48 15.92 -0.32
CA ASN A 20 23.70 15.31 -0.90
C ASN A 20 24.95 15.40 -0.01
N THR A 21 24.84 15.69 1.28
CA THR A 21 26.01 15.80 2.14
C THR A 21 25.94 14.91 3.37
N ILE A 22 25.84 13.61 3.18
CA ILE A 22 26.48 12.59 4.01
C ILE A 22 26.46 11.31 3.18
N LYS A 23 27.49 11.11 2.33
CA LYS A 23 27.87 9.77 1.92
C LYS A 23 28.65 9.16 3.08
N PRO A 24 28.09 8.33 3.94
CA PRO A 24 28.93 7.48 4.74
C PRO A 24 29.57 6.51 3.74
N GLU A 25 30.89 6.49 3.66
CA GLU A 25 31.60 5.40 3.02
C GLU A 25 30.99 4.09 3.53
N PRO A 26 30.68 3.12 2.64
CA PRO A 26 30.26 1.82 3.08
C PRO A 26 31.35 1.31 4.00
N SER A 27 31.08 1.19 5.28
CA SER A 27 32.00 0.61 6.26
C SER A 27 32.32 -0.77 5.72
N LYS A 28 33.57 -0.97 5.27
CA LYS A 28 34.00 -2.20 4.61
C LYS A 28 33.64 -3.35 5.56
N PRO A 29 32.71 -4.25 5.23
CA PRO A 29 32.25 -5.32 6.14
C PRO A 29 33.40 -6.23 6.58
N ARG A 30 34.53 -6.19 5.86
CA ARG A 30 35.78 -6.86 6.22
C ARG A 30 36.39 -6.35 7.54
N ALA A 31 36.18 -5.07 7.93
CA ALA A 31 36.83 -4.50 9.10
C ALA A 31 36.32 -5.12 10.42
N PHE A 32 35.05 -5.45 10.54
CA PHE A 32 34.46 -6.02 11.76
C PHE A 32 34.80 -7.51 11.90
N SER A 33 34.60 -8.27 10.84
CA SER A 33 35.03 -9.69 10.78
C SER A 33 36.53 -9.84 11.06
N THR A 34 37.38 -9.01 10.44
CA THR A 34 38.83 -9.01 10.64
C THR A 34 39.19 -8.62 12.08
N ARG A 35 38.48 -7.67 12.68
CA ARG A 35 38.72 -7.25 14.09
C ARG A 35 38.36 -8.36 15.07
N ILE A 36 37.24 -9.08 14.87
CA ILE A 36 36.86 -10.22 15.71
C ILE A 36 37.87 -11.33 15.58
N THR A 37 38.23 -11.71 14.36
CA THR A 37 39.25 -12.78 14.13
C THR A 37 40.60 -12.36 14.71
N PHE A 38 40.98 -11.09 14.59
CA PHE A 38 42.22 -10.54 15.16
C PHE A 38 42.17 -10.52 16.69
N PHE A 39 41.02 -10.19 17.31
CA PHE A 39 40.85 -10.21 18.76
C PHE A 39 40.95 -11.63 19.32
N PHE A 40 40.32 -12.64 18.68
CA PHE A 40 40.45 -14.03 19.06
C PHE A 40 41.87 -14.53 18.84
N GLY A 41 42.54 -14.11 17.77
CA GLY A 41 43.95 -14.43 17.53
C GLY A 41 44.88 -13.86 18.62
N ILE A 42 44.66 -12.58 19.02
CA ILE A 42 45.41 -11.94 20.12
C ILE A 42 45.15 -12.64 21.44
N THR A 43 43.91 -12.99 21.79
CA THR A 43 43.60 -13.67 23.06
C THR A 43 44.23 -15.05 23.09
N ALA A 44 44.20 -15.82 21.99
CA ALA A 44 44.86 -17.10 21.86
C ALA A 44 46.41 -16.97 22.00
N PHE A 45 46.96 -15.92 21.34
CA PHE A 45 48.42 -15.65 21.45
C PHE A 45 48.83 -15.26 22.88
N MET A 46 48.05 -14.38 23.54
CA MET A 46 48.32 -13.96 24.93
C MET A 46 48.17 -15.12 25.91
N THR A 47 47.19 -16.01 25.74
CA THR A 47 47.08 -17.23 26.60
C THR A 47 48.23 -18.19 26.36
N ALA A 48 48.66 -18.39 25.12
CA ALA A 48 49.84 -19.19 24.81
C ALA A 48 51.12 -18.58 25.40
N LEU A 49 51.30 -17.24 25.29
CA LEU A 49 52.46 -16.55 25.87
C LEU A 49 52.48 -16.66 27.40
N LEU A 50 51.29 -16.50 28.06
CA LEU A 50 51.17 -16.67 29.51
C LEU A 50 51.55 -18.11 29.93
N LEU A 51 51.08 -19.12 29.22
CA LEU A 51 51.42 -20.52 29.49
C LEU A 51 52.91 -20.78 29.29
N ILE A 52 53.55 -20.21 28.26
CA ILE A 52 54.99 -20.29 28.02
C ILE A 52 55.75 -19.60 29.16
N THR A 53 55.30 -18.45 29.63
CA THR A 53 55.94 -17.71 30.74
C THR A 53 55.87 -18.50 32.04
N ILE A 54 54.72 -19.11 32.34
CA ILE A 54 54.54 -19.99 33.51
C ILE A 54 55.50 -21.19 33.39
N LEU A 55 55.59 -21.79 32.22
CA LEU A 55 56.43 -22.90 31.95
C LEU A 55 57.94 -22.57 32.16
N VAL A 56 58.41 -21.45 31.64
CA VAL A 56 59.75 -20.92 31.80
C VAL A 56 60.09 -20.65 33.28
N TYR A 57 59.08 -20.09 34.02
CA TYR A 57 59.27 -19.80 35.46
C TYR A 57 59.32 -21.06 36.32
N THR A 58 58.65 -22.18 35.93
CA THR A 58 58.67 -23.45 36.59
C THR A 58 59.84 -24.33 36.15
N TRP A 59 60.67 -23.84 35.20
CA TRP A 59 61.81 -24.60 34.60
C TRP A 59 62.94 -24.97 35.57
N ASN A 60 62.90 -24.54 36.80
CA ASN A 60 64.09 -24.76 37.70
C ASN A 60 64.22 -26.17 38.25
N GLU A 61 63.40 -27.15 37.84
CA GLU A 61 63.54 -28.57 38.24
C GLU A 61 63.18 -29.50 37.05
N ASP A 62 64.13 -30.41 36.70
CA ASP A 62 64.12 -31.52 35.75
C ASP A 62 62.81 -31.98 35.09
N LEU A 63 62.24 -31.19 34.21
CA LEU A 63 61.16 -31.64 33.37
C LEU A 63 61.65 -32.34 32.10
N SER A 64 61.12 -33.54 31.81
CA SER A 64 61.55 -34.36 30.68
C SER A 64 61.24 -33.72 29.33
N LYS A 65 62.08 -33.98 28.32
CA LYS A 65 61.86 -33.45 26.92
C LYS A 65 60.52 -33.82 26.36
N GLU A 66 59.94 -34.94 26.72
CA GLU A 66 58.57 -35.37 26.31
C GLU A 66 57.48 -34.47 26.84
N PHE A 67 57.65 -33.81 27.99
CA PHE A 67 56.68 -32.87 28.53
C PHE A 67 56.58 -31.57 27.65
N TYR A 68 57.75 -31.08 27.20
CA TYR A 68 57.81 -29.90 26.32
C TYR A 68 57.14 -30.13 24.97
N ASP A 69 57.42 -31.27 24.34
CA ASP A 69 56.86 -31.65 23.05
C ASP A 69 55.34 -31.77 23.15
N SER A 70 54.79 -32.36 24.21
CA SER A 70 53.39 -32.48 24.48
C SER A 70 52.75 -31.12 24.75
N PHE A 71 53.40 -30.21 25.47
CA PHE A 71 52.95 -28.89 25.80
C PHE A 71 52.86 -27.99 24.53
N PHE A 72 53.90 -27.99 23.69
CA PHE A 72 53.89 -27.24 22.43
C PHE A 72 52.81 -27.75 21.47
N LEU A 73 52.58 -29.04 21.41
CA LEU A 73 51.50 -29.63 20.60
C LEU A 73 50.13 -29.20 21.12
N ALA A 74 49.89 -29.20 22.43
CA ALA A 74 48.65 -28.77 23.04
C ALA A 74 48.39 -27.26 22.81
N ALA A 75 49.43 -26.42 22.96
CA ALA A 75 49.34 -24.98 22.70
C ALA A 75 49.01 -24.67 21.22
N ALA A 76 49.67 -25.37 20.29
CA ALA A 76 49.38 -25.26 18.87
C ALA A 76 47.93 -25.66 18.55
N GLY A 77 47.45 -26.77 19.14
CA GLY A 77 46.04 -27.21 19.00
C GLY A 77 45.05 -26.19 19.54
N ALA A 78 45.34 -25.58 20.69
CA ALA A 78 44.51 -24.54 21.28
C ALA A 78 44.39 -23.27 20.38
N ILE A 79 45.52 -22.85 19.77
CA ILE A 79 45.55 -21.73 18.83
C ILE A 79 44.70 -22.04 17.59
N VAL A 80 44.85 -23.22 17.00
CA VAL A 80 44.09 -23.65 15.83
C VAL A 80 42.58 -23.69 16.15
N LEU A 81 42.22 -24.25 17.32
CA LEU A 81 40.84 -24.33 17.77
C LEU A 81 40.24 -22.93 18.00
N ALA A 82 40.98 -22.00 18.61
CA ALA A 82 40.53 -20.62 18.83
C ALA A 82 40.33 -19.88 17.50
N CYS A 83 41.23 -20.05 16.52
CA CYS A 83 41.07 -19.48 15.17
C CYS A 83 39.87 -20.08 14.45
N PHE A 84 39.63 -21.38 14.59
CA PHE A 84 38.47 -22.05 13.99
C PHE A 84 37.17 -21.56 14.59
N ILE A 85 37.05 -21.44 15.92
CA ILE A 85 35.89 -20.88 16.62
C ILE A 85 35.66 -19.41 16.18
N GLY A 86 36.73 -18.60 16.14
CA GLY A 86 36.65 -17.22 15.67
C GLY A 86 36.11 -17.10 14.23
N CYS A 87 36.53 -18.01 13.36
CA CYS A 87 36.04 -18.07 11.98
C CYS A 87 34.56 -18.48 11.91
N LEU A 88 34.13 -19.44 12.73
CA LEU A 88 32.72 -19.83 12.83
C LEU A 88 31.83 -18.68 13.33
N VAL A 89 32.22 -18.03 14.43
CA VAL A 89 31.49 -16.86 14.98
C VAL A 89 31.44 -15.73 13.96
N SER A 90 32.55 -15.47 13.27
CA SER A 90 32.57 -14.44 12.22
C SER A 90 31.57 -14.75 11.09
N ARG A 91 31.45 -16.02 10.70
CA ARG A 91 30.52 -16.43 9.64
C ARG A 91 29.05 -16.45 10.10
N SER A 92 28.81 -16.91 11.33
CA SER A 92 27.43 -17.06 11.83
C SER A 92 26.80 -15.76 12.32
N LEU A 93 27.55 -14.80 12.83
CA LEU A 93 27.03 -13.55 13.38
C LEU A 93 27.37 -12.33 12.51
N THR A 94 28.63 -12.16 12.12
CA THR A 94 29.07 -10.93 11.49
C THR A 94 28.55 -10.77 10.07
N ARG A 95 28.49 -11.84 9.28
CA ARG A 95 28.02 -11.78 7.89
C ARG A 95 26.53 -11.43 7.80
N PRO A 96 25.62 -12.10 8.51
CA PRO A 96 24.20 -11.77 8.52
C PRO A 96 23.94 -10.32 8.95
N ILE A 97 24.57 -9.86 10.03
CA ILE A 97 24.43 -8.48 10.51
C ILE A 97 24.93 -7.47 9.46
N SER A 98 26.06 -7.76 8.82
CA SER A 98 26.58 -6.91 7.74
C SER A 98 25.66 -6.87 6.53
N SER A 99 25.03 -8.01 6.16
CA SER A 99 24.03 -8.08 5.08
C SER A 99 22.82 -7.19 5.41
N LEU A 100 22.24 -7.34 6.61
CA LEU A 100 21.11 -6.51 7.07
C LEU A 100 21.47 -5.03 7.05
N THR A 101 22.65 -4.66 7.56
CA THR A 101 23.10 -3.27 7.58
C THR A 101 23.25 -2.71 6.16
N ASN A 102 23.86 -3.45 5.24
CA ASN A 102 24.03 -3.02 3.86
C ASN A 102 22.68 -2.88 3.14
N THR A 103 21.77 -3.83 3.34
CA THR A 103 20.42 -3.77 2.78
C THR A 103 19.64 -2.56 3.33
N ALA A 104 19.74 -2.29 4.64
CA ALA A 104 19.15 -1.10 5.24
C ALA A 104 19.67 0.22 4.60
N PHE A 105 20.98 0.27 4.31
CA PHE A 105 21.57 1.41 3.59
C PHE A 105 21.04 1.56 2.17
N GLN A 106 20.86 0.46 1.44
CA GLN A 106 20.34 0.48 0.07
C GLN A 106 18.87 0.93 0.07
N ILE A 107 18.04 0.40 0.98
CA ILE A 107 16.66 0.81 1.19
C ILE A 107 16.58 2.32 1.51
N ARG A 108 17.40 2.82 2.42
CA ARG A 108 17.49 4.25 2.74
C ARG A 108 17.82 5.11 1.54
N ASN A 109 18.65 4.61 0.63
CA ASN A 109 19.02 5.32 -0.60
C ASN A 109 18.00 5.18 -1.73
N GLY A 110 16.84 4.54 -1.47
CA GLY A 110 15.73 4.43 -2.40
C GLY A 110 15.69 3.11 -3.20
N ASP A 111 16.65 2.21 -3.02
CA ASP A 111 16.55 0.88 -3.65
C ASP A 111 15.79 -0.08 -2.73
N LEU A 112 14.49 -0.15 -2.96
CA LEU A 112 13.56 -0.99 -2.19
C LEU A 112 13.47 -2.43 -2.71
N SER A 113 14.12 -2.72 -3.84
CA SER A 113 14.07 -4.06 -4.44
C SER A 113 15.00 -5.06 -3.74
N VAL A 114 15.94 -4.55 -2.95
CA VAL A 114 16.94 -5.35 -2.26
C VAL A 114 16.36 -6.08 -1.05
N ARG A 115 16.90 -7.28 -0.77
CA ARG A 115 16.55 -8.07 0.41
C ARG A 115 17.83 -8.51 1.10
N SER A 116 17.76 -8.70 2.41
CA SER A 116 18.92 -9.13 3.20
C SER A 116 19.35 -10.55 2.85
N GLY A 117 18.38 -11.40 2.48
CA GLY A 117 18.60 -12.83 2.20
C GLY A 117 19.06 -13.61 3.43
N VAL A 118 19.00 -13.01 4.62
CA VAL A 118 19.35 -13.67 5.88
C VAL A 118 18.19 -14.58 6.28
N ARG A 119 18.46 -15.88 6.31
CA ARG A 119 17.50 -16.93 6.69
C ARG A 119 18.14 -17.89 7.69
N GLY A 120 17.33 -18.43 8.58
CA GLY A 120 17.77 -19.39 9.60
C GLY A 120 16.65 -19.73 10.56
N SER A 121 16.85 -20.74 11.39
CA SER A 121 15.92 -21.13 12.45
C SER A 121 16.20 -20.44 13.79
N ASP A 122 17.21 -19.58 13.85
CA ASP A 122 17.65 -18.82 15.00
C ASP A 122 17.04 -17.39 15.00
N GLU A 123 17.38 -16.60 16.01
CA GLU A 123 16.93 -15.22 16.17
C GLU A 123 17.38 -14.31 15.02
N LEU A 124 18.57 -14.59 14.45
CA LEU A 124 19.06 -13.82 13.30
C LEU A 124 18.31 -14.14 12.02
N GLY A 125 17.95 -15.41 11.81
CA GLY A 125 17.09 -15.81 10.69
C GLY A 125 15.73 -15.15 10.77
N ARG A 126 15.08 -15.18 11.96
CA ARG A 126 13.80 -14.48 12.18
C ARG A 126 13.88 -12.97 11.98
N LEU A 127 14.98 -12.34 12.43
CA LEU A 127 15.23 -10.92 12.19
C LEU A 127 15.35 -10.62 10.70
N GLY A 128 16.09 -11.48 9.96
CA GLY A 128 16.22 -11.35 8.51
C GLY A 128 14.90 -11.45 7.76
N GLU A 129 14.06 -12.43 8.10
CA GLU A 129 12.73 -12.59 7.52
C GLU A 129 11.83 -11.39 7.84
N THR A 130 11.74 -10.97 9.10
CA THR A 130 10.95 -9.79 9.50
C THR A 130 11.43 -8.53 8.79
N PHE A 131 12.73 -8.37 8.61
CA PHE A 131 13.32 -7.25 7.89
C PHE A 131 12.95 -7.26 6.39
N ASP A 132 13.03 -8.42 5.75
CA ASP A 132 12.68 -8.59 4.33
C ASP A 132 11.16 -8.41 4.11
N ASP A 133 10.31 -8.83 5.05
CA ASP A 133 8.86 -8.58 5.05
C ASP A 133 8.56 -7.08 5.16
N MET A 134 9.23 -6.39 6.08
CA MET A 134 9.12 -4.92 6.21
C MET A 134 9.57 -4.21 4.93
N ALA A 135 10.68 -4.63 4.32
CA ALA A 135 11.15 -4.08 3.06
C ALA A 135 10.15 -4.30 1.91
N THR A 136 9.49 -5.47 1.90
CA THR A 136 8.45 -5.81 0.91
C THR A 136 7.21 -4.96 1.09
N ALA A 137 6.77 -4.73 2.32
CA ALA A 137 5.65 -3.85 2.62
C ALA A 137 5.94 -2.41 2.19
N LEU A 138 7.12 -1.88 2.55
CA LEU A 138 7.55 -0.53 2.16
C LEU A 138 7.66 -0.35 0.64
N GLU A 139 8.20 -1.33 -0.07
CA GLU A 139 8.26 -1.32 -1.54
C GLU A 139 6.88 -1.27 -2.16
N LYS A 140 5.94 -2.08 -1.62
CA LYS A 140 4.54 -2.10 -2.08
C LYS A 140 3.86 -0.76 -1.83
N ASP A 141 4.04 -0.18 -0.66
CA ASP A 141 3.42 1.09 -0.28
C ASP A 141 3.92 2.25 -1.16
N LEU A 142 5.24 2.34 -1.38
CA LEU A 142 5.80 3.38 -2.25
C LEU A 142 5.45 3.20 -3.73
N LYS A 143 5.38 1.94 -4.22
CA LYS A 143 4.87 1.68 -5.57
C LYS A 143 3.41 2.11 -5.72
N LEU A 144 2.61 1.89 -4.69
CA LEU A 144 1.22 2.34 -4.65
C LEU A 144 1.14 3.87 -4.68
N GLU A 145 1.93 4.56 -3.86
CA GLU A 145 2.00 6.02 -3.81
C GLU A 145 2.44 6.64 -5.16
N HIS A 146 3.47 6.08 -5.79
CA HIS A 146 3.91 6.53 -7.12
C HIS A 146 2.85 6.34 -8.21
N ARG A 147 2.15 5.20 -8.21
CA ARG A 147 1.03 4.98 -9.14
C ARG A 147 -0.07 6.00 -8.90
N LEU A 148 -0.41 6.25 -7.65
CA LEU A 148 -1.41 7.25 -7.28
C LEU A 148 -1.08 8.63 -7.85
N THR A 149 0.13 9.12 -7.63
CA THR A 149 0.56 10.43 -8.11
C THR A 149 0.50 10.52 -9.63
N SER A 150 0.90 9.45 -10.32
CA SER A 150 0.86 9.38 -11.79
C SER A 150 -0.57 9.33 -12.33
N ASP A 151 -1.41 8.47 -11.76
CA ASP A 151 -2.80 8.29 -12.19
C ASP A 151 -3.61 9.56 -11.96
N VAL A 152 -3.41 10.20 -10.81
CA VAL A 152 -3.97 11.51 -10.48
C VAL A 152 -3.56 12.57 -11.48
N ALA A 153 -2.26 12.71 -11.75
CA ALA A 153 -1.77 13.70 -12.68
C ALA A 153 -2.36 13.49 -14.08
N HIS A 154 -2.55 12.24 -14.49
CA HIS A 154 -3.16 11.91 -15.78
C HIS A 154 -4.65 12.27 -15.82
N GLU A 155 -5.42 11.88 -14.80
CA GLU A 155 -6.86 12.13 -14.71
C GLU A 155 -7.21 13.62 -14.50
N LEU A 156 -6.29 14.41 -13.91
CA LEU A 156 -6.42 15.86 -13.83
C LEU A 156 -6.02 16.56 -15.13
N ARG A 157 -5.02 16.06 -15.85
CA ARG A 157 -4.51 16.70 -17.08
C ARG A 157 -5.54 16.70 -18.20
N THR A 158 -6.25 15.60 -18.39
CA THR A 158 -7.22 15.43 -19.47
C THR A 158 -8.34 16.50 -19.46
N PRO A 159 -9.10 16.66 -18.35
CA PRO A 159 -10.15 17.69 -18.28
C PRO A 159 -9.56 19.10 -18.30
N LEU A 160 -8.39 19.32 -17.69
CA LEU A 160 -7.73 20.62 -17.71
C LEU A 160 -7.34 21.03 -19.14
N MET A 161 -6.79 20.12 -19.93
CA MET A 161 -6.46 20.38 -21.31
C MET A 161 -7.69 20.62 -22.19
N ALA A 162 -8.81 19.93 -21.92
CA ALA A 162 -10.06 20.15 -22.62
C ALA A 162 -10.62 21.57 -22.33
N ILE A 163 -10.59 21.99 -21.06
CA ILE A 163 -10.98 23.35 -20.65
C ILE A 163 -10.08 24.37 -21.37
N LEU A 164 -8.77 24.20 -21.28
CA LEU A 164 -7.79 25.13 -21.86
C LEU A 164 -7.97 25.26 -23.37
N ALA A 165 -8.01 24.14 -24.09
CA ALA A 165 -8.21 24.15 -25.55
C ALA A 165 -9.52 24.82 -25.98
N THR A 166 -10.62 24.62 -25.22
CA THR A 166 -11.89 25.27 -25.50
C THR A 166 -11.80 26.77 -25.29
N VAL A 167 -11.18 27.21 -24.18
CA VAL A 167 -11.01 28.64 -23.86
C VAL A 167 -10.06 29.32 -24.86
N GLU A 168 -8.95 28.72 -25.24
CA GLU A 168 -8.01 29.24 -26.25
C GLU A 168 -8.70 29.37 -27.61
N ALA A 169 -9.47 28.36 -28.04
CA ALA A 169 -10.21 28.43 -29.29
C ALA A 169 -11.30 29.53 -29.30
N MET A 170 -11.89 29.87 -28.13
CA MET A 170 -12.78 31.01 -28.00
C MET A 170 -12.01 32.34 -28.06
N GLN A 171 -10.83 32.43 -27.41
CA GLN A 171 -10.00 33.63 -27.43
C GLN A 171 -9.47 33.96 -28.85
N ASP A 172 -9.10 32.90 -29.59
CA ASP A 172 -8.61 33.03 -30.97
C ASP A 172 -9.74 33.28 -31.99
N GLY A 173 -11.00 33.32 -31.55
CA GLY A 173 -12.14 33.49 -32.41
C GLY A 173 -12.48 32.30 -33.31
N VAL A 174 -11.86 31.15 -33.10
CA VAL A 174 -12.12 29.90 -33.83
C VAL A 174 -13.46 29.30 -33.41
N LEU A 175 -13.82 29.45 -32.12
CA LEU A 175 -15.10 29.03 -31.55
C LEU A 175 -15.84 30.24 -30.98
N PRO A 176 -17.17 30.35 -31.17
CA PRO A 176 -17.94 31.38 -30.51
C PRO A 176 -18.01 31.10 -28.99
N ALA A 177 -17.96 32.16 -28.19
CA ALA A 177 -18.16 32.10 -26.75
C ALA A 177 -19.66 32.08 -26.42
N ASP A 178 -20.33 31.01 -26.84
CA ASP A 178 -21.78 30.84 -26.58
C ASP A 178 -22.04 30.16 -25.20
N GLN A 179 -23.31 30.21 -24.79
CA GLN A 179 -23.72 29.67 -23.49
C GLN A 179 -23.44 28.16 -23.36
N GLU A 180 -23.62 27.41 -24.43
CA GLU A 180 -23.38 25.95 -24.43
C GLU A 180 -21.94 25.62 -24.13
N ARG A 181 -20.98 26.32 -24.74
CA ARG A 181 -19.54 26.08 -24.49
C ARG A 181 -19.09 26.54 -23.13
N LEU A 182 -19.63 27.66 -22.65
CA LEU A 182 -19.36 28.12 -21.27
C LEU A 182 -19.92 27.13 -20.25
N GLU A 183 -21.07 26.51 -20.49
CA GLU A 183 -21.62 25.46 -19.66
C GLU A 183 -20.78 24.18 -19.71
N ASN A 184 -20.23 23.80 -20.87
CA ASN A 184 -19.34 22.69 -21.03
C ASN A 184 -18.03 22.89 -20.22
N VAL A 185 -17.41 24.07 -20.31
CA VAL A 185 -16.24 24.45 -19.52
C VAL A 185 -16.55 24.41 -18.01
N ALA A 186 -17.67 24.99 -17.60
CA ALA A 186 -18.10 24.99 -16.19
C ALA A 186 -18.42 23.57 -15.68
N SER A 187 -18.99 22.72 -16.52
CA SER A 187 -19.26 21.30 -16.21
C SER A 187 -17.96 20.53 -15.98
N GLU A 188 -16.97 20.73 -16.84
CA GLU A 188 -15.67 20.06 -16.72
C GLU A 188 -14.87 20.58 -15.52
N ALA A 189 -14.93 21.88 -15.23
CA ALA A 189 -14.36 22.46 -14.01
C ALA A 189 -14.99 21.89 -12.73
N ARG A 190 -16.33 21.75 -12.70
CA ARG A 190 -17.04 21.09 -11.60
C ARG A 190 -16.67 19.60 -11.47
N ARG A 191 -16.44 18.90 -12.59
CA ARG A 191 -15.99 17.51 -12.61
C ARG A 191 -14.59 17.41 -12.00
N LEU A 192 -13.69 18.32 -12.35
CA LEU A 192 -12.32 18.39 -11.81
C LEU A 192 -12.35 18.62 -10.28
N SER A 193 -13.18 19.56 -9.79
CA SER A 193 -13.35 19.81 -8.36
C SER A 193 -13.79 18.54 -7.62
N ARG A 194 -14.83 17.86 -8.12
CA ARG A 194 -15.31 16.61 -7.52
C ARG A 194 -14.24 15.52 -7.51
N LEU A 195 -13.37 15.45 -8.52
CA LEU A 195 -12.26 14.50 -8.57
C LEU A 195 -11.26 14.77 -7.46
N VAL A 196 -10.88 16.05 -7.28
CA VAL A 196 -9.96 16.45 -6.21
C VAL A 196 -10.55 16.14 -4.82
N ASP A 197 -11.84 16.46 -4.60
CA ASP A 197 -12.50 16.19 -3.33
C ASP A 197 -12.57 14.69 -3.02
N ALA A 198 -12.90 13.85 -4.02
CA ALA A 198 -12.94 12.40 -3.87
C ALA A 198 -11.55 11.81 -3.56
N MET A 199 -10.50 12.39 -4.13
CA MET A 199 -9.12 11.99 -3.86
C MET A 199 -8.65 12.36 -2.46
N LEU A 200 -8.93 13.60 -2.03
CA LEU A 200 -8.62 14.04 -0.67
C LEU A 200 -9.37 13.19 0.35
N HIS A 201 -10.62 12.82 0.06
CA HIS A 201 -11.40 11.94 0.90
C HIS A 201 -10.78 10.53 1.00
N LEU A 202 -10.47 9.92 -0.15
CA LEU A 202 -9.81 8.61 -0.18
C LEU A 202 -8.46 8.63 0.54
N SER A 203 -7.63 9.65 0.32
CA SER A 203 -6.35 9.82 1.01
C SER A 203 -6.52 9.91 2.53
N ARG A 204 -7.54 10.62 3.03
CA ARG A 204 -7.84 10.70 4.47
C ARG A 204 -8.30 9.37 5.05
N LEU A 205 -9.08 8.61 4.28
CA LEU A 205 -9.46 7.25 4.65
C LEU A 205 -8.23 6.36 4.78
N GLU A 206 -7.39 6.26 3.77
CA GLU A 206 -6.21 5.38 3.73
C GLU A 206 -5.16 5.69 4.80
N ASN A 207 -4.89 6.97 5.02
CA ASN A 207 -3.91 7.41 6.03
C ASN A 207 -4.44 7.33 7.47
N GLY A 208 -5.63 6.78 7.69
CA GLY A 208 -6.21 6.68 9.03
C GLY A 208 -6.59 8.03 9.66
N SER A 209 -6.51 9.15 8.92
CA SER A 209 -6.81 10.48 9.44
C SER A 209 -8.29 10.68 9.77
N THR A 210 -9.16 9.89 9.16
CA THR A 210 -10.59 9.85 9.49
C THR A 210 -10.79 8.78 10.56
N SER A 211 -11.09 9.16 11.80
CA SER A 211 -11.41 8.20 12.85
C SER A 211 -12.77 7.56 12.59
N ILE A 212 -12.84 6.23 12.57
CA ILE A 212 -14.11 5.49 12.55
C ILE A 212 -14.81 5.66 13.89
N ARG A 213 -16.12 5.86 13.88
CA ARG A 213 -16.95 5.91 15.07
C ARG A 213 -17.98 4.76 15.05
N PRO A 214 -17.56 3.51 15.25
CA PRO A 214 -18.45 2.37 15.19
C PRO A 214 -19.38 2.37 16.40
N VAL A 215 -20.66 2.55 16.16
CA VAL A 215 -21.73 2.44 17.16
C VAL A 215 -22.74 1.38 16.72
N LYS A 216 -23.52 0.86 17.67
CA LYS A 216 -24.54 -0.14 17.38
C LYS A 216 -25.65 0.50 16.53
N ASN A 217 -25.76 0.12 15.28
CA ASN A 217 -26.74 0.62 14.32
C ASN A 217 -27.62 -0.52 13.79
N ASP A 218 -28.90 -0.24 13.58
CA ASP A 218 -29.80 -1.12 12.85
C ASP A 218 -29.58 -0.96 11.34
N LEU A 219 -28.93 -1.94 10.73
CA LEU A 219 -28.61 -1.91 9.30
C LEU A 219 -29.83 -2.03 8.43
N ILE A 220 -30.90 -2.72 8.86
CA ILE A 220 -32.14 -2.83 8.08
C ILE A 220 -32.79 -1.44 7.97
N ALA A 221 -32.95 -0.74 9.08
CA ALA A 221 -33.52 0.60 9.10
C ALA A 221 -32.65 1.60 8.31
N LEU A 222 -31.33 1.52 8.45
CA LEU A 222 -30.38 2.36 7.72
C LEU A 222 -30.52 2.18 6.19
N VAL A 223 -30.45 0.93 5.71
CA VAL A 223 -30.54 0.62 4.27
C VAL A 223 -31.90 0.99 3.73
N GLN A 224 -32.98 0.63 4.43
CA GLN A 224 -34.35 0.97 4.01
C GLN A 224 -34.56 2.47 3.88
N SER A 225 -34.10 3.26 4.86
CA SER A 225 -34.20 4.74 4.83
C SER A 225 -33.40 5.32 3.66
N LEU A 226 -32.22 4.76 3.38
CA LEU A 226 -31.37 5.17 2.28
C LEU A 226 -32.02 4.89 0.93
N VAL A 227 -32.49 3.65 0.71
CA VAL A 227 -33.20 3.28 -0.54
C VAL A 227 -34.38 4.21 -0.79
N LYS A 228 -35.19 4.47 0.24
CA LYS A 228 -36.32 5.41 0.16
C LYS A 228 -35.88 6.82 -0.25
N SER A 229 -34.77 7.30 0.24
CA SER A 229 -34.22 8.63 -0.10
C SER A 229 -33.72 8.71 -1.55
N GLN A 230 -33.25 7.60 -2.12
CA GLN A 230 -32.75 7.53 -3.49
C GLN A 230 -33.85 7.24 -4.52
N GLU A 231 -34.99 6.74 -4.12
CA GLU A 231 -36.10 6.35 -5.01
C GLU A 231 -36.52 7.45 -6.01
N PRO A 232 -36.63 8.76 -5.63
CA PRO A 232 -36.98 9.81 -6.57
C PRO A 232 -36.00 9.94 -7.75
N LEU A 233 -34.67 9.80 -7.49
CA LEU A 233 -33.60 9.88 -8.50
C LEU A 233 -33.68 8.71 -9.50
N PHE A 234 -33.97 7.51 -9.00
CA PHE A 234 -34.14 6.33 -9.84
C PHE A 234 -35.41 6.42 -10.68
N ARG A 235 -36.51 6.95 -10.12
CA ARG A 235 -37.76 7.17 -10.81
C ARG A 235 -37.61 8.17 -11.95
N GLU A 236 -36.88 9.28 -11.76
CA GLU A 236 -36.55 10.23 -12.81
C GLU A 236 -35.87 9.59 -14.01
N ARG A 237 -34.97 8.61 -13.72
CA ARG A 237 -34.30 7.82 -14.74
C ARG A 237 -35.11 6.64 -15.26
N LYS A 238 -36.34 6.45 -14.80
CA LYS A 238 -37.24 5.32 -15.14
C LYS A 238 -36.61 3.97 -14.82
N ILE A 239 -35.87 3.87 -13.72
CA ILE A 239 -35.28 2.64 -13.19
C ILE A 239 -36.07 2.23 -11.94
N CYS A 240 -36.41 0.96 -11.82
CA CYS A 240 -37.09 0.43 -10.62
C CYS A 240 -36.05 0.22 -9.52
N LEU A 241 -36.23 0.83 -8.34
CA LEU A 241 -35.40 0.58 -7.15
C LEU A 241 -36.25 -0.12 -6.09
N GLN A 242 -35.75 -1.25 -5.55
CA GLN A 242 -36.46 -2.00 -4.51
C GLN A 242 -35.54 -2.38 -3.35
N PHE A 243 -36.10 -2.46 -2.15
CA PHE A 243 -35.46 -2.96 -0.96
C PHE A 243 -36.02 -4.35 -0.60
N ILE A 244 -35.11 -5.29 -0.28
CA ILE A 244 -35.48 -6.68 0.05
C ILE A 244 -34.78 -7.05 1.36
N ASN A 245 -35.56 -7.30 2.42
CA ASN A 245 -35.04 -7.83 3.66
C ASN A 245 -35.17 -9.38 3.66
N LYS A 246 -34.02 -10.07 3.63
CA LYS A 246 -33.93 -11.54 3.68
C LYS A 246 -33.44 -12.06 5.04
N THR A 247 -33.23 -11.20 6.03
CA THR A 247 -32.74 -11.62 7.35
C THR A 247 -33.82 -12.39 8.16
N GLY A 248 -35.08 -12.28 7.77
CA GLY A 248 -36.20 -12.82 8.55
C GLY A 248 -36.47 -12.09 9.87
N ARG A 249 -35.83 -10.95 10.10
CA ARG A 249 -35.96 -10.10 11.29
C ARG A 249 -36.36 -8.68 10.91
N ASP A 250 -36.99 -7.96 11.83
CA ASP A 250 -37.35 -6.53 11.63
C ASP A 250 -36.16 -5.62 11.91
N GLN A 251 -35.18 -6.07 12.71
CA GLN A 251 -34.00 -5.30 13.10
C GLN A 251 -32.74 -6.16 13.05
N CYS A 252 -31.63 -5.56 12.62
CA CYS A 252 -30.33 -6.20 12.58
C CYS A 252 -29.27 -5.21 13.07
N PHE A 253 -28.81 -5.39 14.32
CA PHE A 253 -27.86 -4.47 14.95
C PHE A 253 -26.43 -4.92 14.74
N VAL A 254 -25.63 -4.03 14.14
CA VAL A 254 -24.18 -4.24 13.90
C VAL A 254 -23.42 -2.99 14.37
N LYS A 255 -22.19 -3.18 14.83
CA LYS A 255 -21.33 -2.09 15.28
C LYS A 255 -20.56 -1.50 14.09
N VAL A 256 -21.10 -0.41 13.54
CA VAL A 256 -20.55 0.25 12.34
C VAL A 256 -20.62 1.78 12.47
N ASP A 257 -19.83 2.47 11.65
CA ASP A 257 -20.01 3.89 11.38
C ASP A 257 -21.10 4.05 10.30
N ALA A 258 -22.27 4.52 10.73
CA ALA A 258 -23.45 4.60 9.86
C ALA A 258 -23.24 5.51 8.66
N ASP A 259 -22.47 6.60 8.81
CA ASP A 259 -22.25 7.56 7.73
C ASP A 259 -21.33 6.97 6.66
N MET A 260 -20.28 6.25 7.07
CA MET A 260 -19.40 5.55 6.14
C MET A 260 -20.13 4.41 5.40
N ILE A 261 -20.92 3.60 6.11
CA ILE A 261 -21.72 2.54 5.45
C ILE A 261 -22.75 3.15 4.49
N ARG A 262 -23.39 4.25 4.86
CA ARG A 262 -24.28 5.00 3.96
C ARG A 262 -23.56 5.45 2.70
N GLU A 263 -22.35 6.00 2.83
CA GLU A 263 -21.52 6.42 1.70
C GLU A 263 -21.18 5.24 0.78
N ALA A 264 -20.75 4.10 1.34
CA ALA A 264 -20.46 2.90 0.59
C ALA A 264 -21.67 2.44 -0.27
N ILE A 265 -22.87 2.41 0.32
CA ILE A 265 -24.10 2.01 -0.38
C ILE A 265 -24.47 3.04 -1.44
N VAL A 266 -24.35 4.35 -1.17
CA VAL A 266 -24.63 5.42 -2.15
C VAL A 266 -23.70 5.30 -3.36
N ASN A 267 -22.44 4.98 -3.17
CA ASN A 267 -21.50 4.74 -4.26
C ASN A 267 -21.94 3.57 -5.14
N LEU A 268 -22.40 2.47 -4.54
CA LEU A 268 -22.93 1.32 -5.29
C LEU A 268 -24.24 1.67 -6.03
N LEU A 269 -25.16 2.36 -5.37
CA LEU A 269 -26.42 2.81 -5.99
C LEU A 269 -26.17 3.78 -7.14
N SER A 270 -25.21 4.68 -7.00
CA SER A 270 -24.79 5.60 -8.07
C SER A 270 -24.24 4.86 -9.29
N ASN A 271 -23.46 3.80 -9.07
CA ASN A 271 -22.99 2.93 -10.14
C ASN A 271 -24.15 2.17 -10.78
N ALA A 272 -25.01 1.53 -10.01
CA ALA A 272 -26.17 0.82 -10.50
C ALA A 272 -27.09 1.75 -11.35
N MET A 273 -27.38 2.96 -10.87
CA MET A 273 -28.18 3.94 -11.60
C MET A 273 -27.54 4.38 -12.92
N ARG A 274 -26.21 4.41 -12.99
CA ARG A 274 -25.47 4.83 -14.19
C ARG A 274 -25.43 3.78 -15.28
N TYR A 275 -25.31 2.51 -14.88
CA TYR A 275 -25.06 1.42 -15.81
C TYR A 275 -26.31 0.58 -16.10
N THR A 276 -27.44 0.88 -15.45
CA THR A 276 -28.74 0.27 -15.73
C THR A 276 -29.48 1.11 -16.76
N ASP A 277 -30.01 0.44 -17.78
CA ASP A 277 -30.81 1.11 -18.81
C ASP A 277 -32.21 1.44 -18.30
N VAL A 278 -32.91 2.28 -19.07
CA VAL A 278 -34.33 2.67 -18.80
C VAL A 278 -35.19 1.40 -18.70
N ASN A 279 -36.09 1.38 -17.72
CA ASN A 279 -36.93 0.25 -17.32
C ASN A 279 -36.17 -0.95 -16.71
N GLY A 280 -34.89 -0.78 -16.40
CA GLY A 280 -34.12 -1.77 -15.63
C GLY A 280 -34.52 -1.80 -14.15
N LEU A 281 -33.96 -2.80 -13.45
CA LEU A 281 -34.21 -3.06 -12.04
C LEU A 281 -32.92 -2.94 -11.25
N VAL A 282 -32.97 -2.26 -10.10
CA VAL A 282 -31.94 -2.27 -9.08
C VAL A 282 -32.54 -2.73 -7.77
N SER A 283 -31.94 -3.73 -7.13
CA SER A 283 -32.38 -4.26 -5.84
C SER A 283 -31.29 -4.14 -4.79
N VAL A 284 -31.68 -3.69 -3.59
CA VAL A 284 -30.82 -3.67 -2.42
C VAL A 284 -31.32 -4.73 -1.44
N THR A 285 -30.52 -5.74 -1.18
CA THR A 285 -30.88 -6.87 -0.32
C THR A 285 -30.04 -6.82 0.95
N VAL A 286 -30.65 -7.07 2.10
CA VAL A 286 -29.96 -7.31 3.38
C VAL A 286 -30.21 -8.74 3.82
N GLU A 287 -29.15 -9.49 4.09
CA GLU A 287 -29.24 -10.88 4.55
C GLU A 287 -28.17 -11.18 5.60
N GLU A 288 -28.40 -12.22 6.41
CA GLU A 288 -27.39 -12.76 7.33
C GLU A 288 -26.79 -14.04 6.74
N SER A 289 -25.47 -14.09 6.63
CA SER A 289 -24.77 -15.26 6.10
C SER A 289 -23.48 -15.52 6.88
N ARG A 290 -23.31 -16.74 7.41
CA ARG A 290 -22.09 -17.25 8.06
C ARG A 290 -21.52 -16.35 9.18
N GLY A 291 -22.38 -15.59 9.86
CA GLY A 291 -21.95 -14.68 10.93
C GLY A 291 -21.65 -13.24 10.47
N ASP A 292 -21.87 -12.94 9.20
CA ASP A 292 -21.78 -11.59 8.63
C ASP A 292 -23.18 -11.10 8.27
N VAL A 293 -23.36 -9.78 8.25
CA VAL A 293 -24.47 -9.12 7.58
C VAL A 293 -24.02 -8.74 6.19
N VAL A 294 -24.74 -9.18 5.18
CA VAL A 294 -24.43 -8.95 3.78
C VAL A 294 -25.45 -7.96 3.20
N ILE A 295 -24.94 -6.83 2.67
CA ILE A 295 -25.74 -5.87 1.93
C ILE A 295 -25.37 -5.98 0.45
N SER A 296 -26.29 -6.44 -0.37
CA SER A 296 -26.07 -6.63 -1.81
C SER A 296 -26.83 -5.59 -2.61
N VAL A 297 -26.15 -4.92 -3.54
CA VAL A 297 -26.75 -4.05 -4.56
C VAL A 297 -26.61 -4.76 -5.90
N SER A 298 -27.75 -5.16 -6.46
CA SER A 298 -27.83 -5.88 -7.75
C SER A 298 -28.53 -5.03 -8.79
N ASP A 299 -27.96 -4.95 -9.98
CA ASP A 299 -28.50 -4.23 -11.11
C ASP A 299 -28.68 -5.14 -12.34
N THR A 300 -29.58 -4.78 -13.25
CA THR A 300 -29.80 -5.44 -14.55
C THR A 300 -29.14 -4.65 -15.68
N GLY A 301 -28.01 -4.04 -15.41
CA GLY A 301 -27.28 -3.19 -16.35
C GLY A 301 -26.39 -3.98 -17.33
N ILE A 302 -25.43 -3.26 -17.91
CA ILE A 302 -24.52 -3.82 -18.93
C ILE A 302 -23.62 -4.94 -18.43
N GLY A 303 -23.45 -5.08 -17.12
CA GLY A 303 -22.49 -6.02 -16.54
C GLY A 303 -21.03 -5.63 -16.78
N ILE A 304 -20.13 -6.47 -16.29
CA ILE A 304 -18.66 -6.30 -16.34
C ILE A 304 -18.04 -7.57 -16.93
N ALA A 305 -17.11 -7.38 -17.86
CA ALA A 305 -16.36 -8.50 -18.45
C ALA A 305 -15.50 -9.20 -17.37
N LYS A 306 -15.34 -10.52 -17.47
CA LYS A 306 -14.60 -11.30 -16.45
C LYS A 306 -13.15 -10.84 -16.29
N GLU A 307 -12.53 -10.39 -17.38
CA GLU A 307 -11.16 -9.88 -17.41
C GLU A 307 -11.01 -8.58 -16.61
N ASP A 308 -12.10 -7.80 -16.52
CA ASP A 308 -12.15 -6.50 -15.88
C ASP A 308 -12.44 -6.58 -14.36
N ILE A 309 -13.05 -7.66 -13.90
CA ILE A 309 -13.44 -7.84 -12.48
C ILE A 309 -12.28 -7.61 -11.50
N PRO A 310 -11.07 -8.15 -11.72
CA PRO A 310 -9.96 -7.92 -10.78
C PRO A 310 -9.55 -6.46 -10.64
N GLN A 311 -9.81 -5.63 -11.65
CA GLN A 311 -9.41 -4.23 -11.69
C GLN A 311 -10.52 -3.28 -11.22
N THR A 312 -11.75 -3.76 -11.05
CA THR A 312 -12.93 -2.96 -10.75
C THR A 312 -12.78 -2.09 -9.48
N PHE A 313 -12.04 -2.58 -8.48
CA PHE A 313 -11.74 -1.85 -7.25
C PHE A 313 -10.48 -0.98 -7.31
N SER A 314 -9.78 -0.99 -8.46
CA SER A 314 -8.63 -0.11 -8.67
C SER A 314 -9.11 1.33 -8.85
N ARG A 315 -8.33 2.28 -8.36
CA ARG A 315 -8.63 3.70 -8.46
C ARG A 315 -8.63 4.14 -9.92
N PHE A 316 -9.55 5.03 -10.29
CA PHE A 316 -9.71 5.58 -11.65
C PHE A 316 -10.00 4.54 -12.72
N TRP A 317 -10.15 3.27 -12.33
CA TRP A 317 -10.47 2.24 -13.30
C TRP A 317 -11.87 2.44 -13.88
N ARG A 318 -11.95 2.29 -15.19
CA ARG A 318 -13.21 2.34 -15.97
C ARG A 318 -13.06 1.38 -17.12
N SER A 319 -14.09 0.60 -17.41
CA SER A 319 -14.14 -0.22 -18.62
C SER A 319 -14.17 0.66 -19.88
N ASP A 320 -13.67 0.16 -21.01
CA ASP A 320 -13.67 0.91 -22.27
C ASP A 320 -15.09 1.29 -22.71
N SER A 321 -16.06 0.39 -22.50
CA SER A 321 -17.49 0.66 -22.76
C SER A 321 -18.08 1.76 -21.86
N SER A 322 -17.47 2.04 -20.71
CA SER A 322 -17.89 3.11 -19.79
C SER A 322 -17.24 4.46 -20.12
N ARG A 323 -16.13 4.47 -20.87
CA ARG A 323 -15.44 5.69 -21.32
C ARG A 323 -16.23 6.42 -22.43
N GLU A 324 -16.92 5.68 -23.28
CA GLU A 324 -17.71 6.22 -24.38
C GLU A 324 -19.00 6.94 -23.93
N ARG A 325 -19.51 6.61 -22.74
CA ARG A 325 -20.70 7.27 -22.19
C ARG A 325 -20.32 8.59 -21.52
N ALA A 326 -20.79 9.70 -22.05
CA ALA A 326 -20.47 11.08 -21.63
C ALA A 326 -20.80 11.42 -20.16
N SER A 327 -21.51 10.56 -19.43
CA SER A 327 -21.86 10.72 -18.01
C SER A 327 -20.81 10.14 -17.05
N GLY A 328 -19.53 10.33 -17.34
CA GLY A 328 -18.41 9.67 -16.69
C GLY A 328 -18.31 9.83 -15.17
N GLY A 329 -18.33 8.71 -14.43
CA GLY A 329 -17.91 8.65 -13.03
C GLY A 329 -16.42 8.91 -12.88
N LEU A 330 -16.04 9.27 -11.67
CA LEU A 330 -14.65 9.60 -11.34
C LEU A 330 -13.76 8.36 -11.23
N GLY A 331 -14.34 7.13 -11.22
CA GLY A 331 -13.58 5.89 -11.03
C GLY A 331 -13.02 5.69 -9.61
N VAL A 332 -13.50 6.48 -8.63
CA VAL A 332 -13.01 6.46 -7.25
C VAL A 332 -14.01 5.84 -6.28
N GLY A 333 -15.30 5.78 -6.63
CA GLY A 333 -16.34 5.34 -5.69
C GLY A 333 -16.18 3.91 -5.18
N LEU A 334 -15.78 2.96 -6.03
CA LEU A 334 -15.57 1.57 -5.61
C LEU A 334 -14.33 1.39 -4.76
N SER A 335 -13.26 2.16 -4.98
CA SER A 335 -12.09 2.14 -4.12
C SER A 335 -12.38 2.75 -2.74
N ILE A 336 -13.20 3.82 -2.66
CA ILE A 336 -13.71 4.36 -1.40
C ILE A 336 -14.57 3.31 -0.69
N THR A 337 -15.48 2.65 -1.39
CA THR A 337 -16.32 1.59 -0.80
C THR A 337 -15.47 0.47 -0.21
N LYS A 338 -14.46 0.01 -0.93
CA LYS A 338 -13.53 -1.01 -0.44
C LYS A 338 -12.80 -0.55 0.82
N GLU A 339 -12.23 0.65 0.83
CA GLU A 339 -11.54 1.21 1.99
C GLU A 339 -12.45 1.34 3.22
N ILE A 340 -13.72 1.74 3.02
CA ILE A 340 -14.71 1.79 4.09
C ILE A 340 -14.92 0.39 4.69
N LEU A 341 -15.06 -0.65 3.86
CA LEU A 341 -15.25 -2.02 4.33
C LEU A 341 -14.00 -2.55 5.05
N ASP A 342 -12.81 -2.36 4.46
CA ASP A 342 -11.53 -2.77 5.06
C ASP A 342 -11.38 -2.18 6.48
N ARG A 343 -11.80 -0.93 6.68
CA ARG A 343 -11.79 -0.26 7.99
C ARG A 343 -12.84 -0.78 8.97
N HIS A 344 -13.89 -1.44 8.49
CA HIS A 344 -14.90 -2.12 9.30
C HIS A 344 -14.58 -3.61 9.48
N ASN A 345 -13.37 -4.08 9.11
CA ASN A 345 -12.97 -5.49 9.04
C ASN A 345 -13.92 -6.32 8.17
N GLY A 346 -14.61 -5.67 7.24
CA GLY A 346 -15.50 -6.28 6.27
C GLY A 346 -14.80 -6.56 4.96
N THR A 347 -15.53 -7.13 4.00
CA THR A 347 -15.04 -7.37 2.65
C THR A 347 -16.10 -6.98 1.62
N ILE A 348 -15.67 -6.71 0.38
CA ILE A 348 -16.57 -6.49 -0.74
C ILE A 348 -16.34 -7.57 -1.79
N SER A 349 -17.42 -8.13 -2.33
CA SER A 349 -17.38 -9.09 -3.44
C SER A 349 -18.21 -8.58 -4.62
N ILE A 350 -17.95 -9.12 -5.79
CA ILE A 350 -18.62 -8.79 -7.04
C ILE A 350 -18.95 -10.05 -7.81
N GLU A 351 -20.17 -10.10 -8.32
CA GLU A 351 -20.64 -11.09 -9.30
C GLU A 351 -21.21 -10.34 -10.49
N SER A 352 -20.69 -10.57 -11.69
CA SER A 352 -21.13 -9.87 -12.90
C SER A 352 -20.98 -10.75 -14.14
N GLU A 353 -21.94 -10.58 -15.05
CA GLU A 353 -21.92 -11.17 -16.38
C GLU A 353 -22.32 -10.10 -17.40
N LEU A 354 -21.49 -9.95 -18.44
CA LEU A 354 -21.72 -8.95 -19.48
C LEU A 354 -23.11 -9.14 -20.12
N GLY A 355 -23.90 -8.06 -20.17
CA GLY A 355 -25.26 -8.05 -20.67
C GLY A 355 -26.34 -8.57 -19.70
N ARG A 356 -25.99 -8.98 -18.47
CA ARG A 356 -26.93 -9.46 -17.44
C ARG A 356 -27.00 -8.61 -16.21
N GLY A 357 -25.97 -7.81 -15.96
CA GLY A 357 -25.91 -6.91 -14.82
C GLY A 357 -24.80 -7.28 -13.82
N THR A 358 -24.82 -6.58 -12.70
CA THR A 358 -23.78 -6.70 -11.65
C THR A 358 -24.42 -6.76 -10.27
N THR A 359 -23.83 -7.58 -9.40
CA THR A 359 -24.13 -7.61 -7.97
C THR A 359 -22.86 -7.31 -7.18
N PHE A 360 -22.88 -6.24 -6.40
CA PHE A 360 -21.86 -5.95 -5.40
C PHE A 360 -22.39 -6.32 -4.02
N SER A 361 -21.62 -7.07 -3.24
CA SER A 361 -22.01 -7.51 -1.91
C SER A 361 -21.00 -7.02 -0.86
N LEU A 362 -21.49 -6.26 0.13
CA LEU A 362 -20.75 -5.75 1.28
C LEU A 362 -20.93 -6.74 2.44
N HIS A 363 -19.86 -7.39 2.87
CA HIS A 363 -19.84 -8.33 3.98
C HIS A 363 -19.34 -7.60 5.22
N ILE A 364 -20.19 -7.45 6.22
CA ILE A 364 -19.91 -6.73 7.47
C ILE A 364 -19.95 -7.74 8.62
N PRO A 365 -18.83 -7.96 9.36
CA PRO A 365 -18.82 -8.89 10.48
C PRO A 365 -19.85 -8.51 11.55
N HIS A 366 -20.59 -9.50 12.01
CA HIS A 366 -21.53 -9.34 13.12
C HIS A 366 -20.76 -9.46 14.44
N THR A 367 -20.13 -8.35 14.90
CA THR A 367 -19.39 -8.29 16.17
C THR A 367 -20.20 -7.63 17.29
#